data_e60491317a5f9af5c17f641bd10a7184
#
_entry.id   e60491317a5f9af5c17f641bd10a7184
#
_cell.length_a   1.000
_cell.length_b   1.000
_cell.length_c   1.000
_cell.angle_alpha   90.00
_cell.angle_beta   90.00
_cell.angle_gamma   90.00
#
_symmetry.space_group_name_H-M   'P 1'
#
loop_
_entity.id
_entity.type
_entity.pdbx_description
1 polymer ?
#
loop_
_entity_poly.entity_id
_entity_poly.type
_entity_poly.pdbx_seq_one_letter_code
_entity_poly.pdbx_strand_id
1 'polypeptide(L)'
;DYFCSEKALYDVPHYTPRLLQIYEERGINLTVRHKVKSIDIGKREVCFQPYVVGEDGSSTDLPDLVCERYDLLSFVPPQSAPDFVRQSGLSWQEGKLAKDAWVDKETLIHRRYPNIVSFGDVAGIPTSKTSSAVRKQLPVAQDNLLAIMQGKEPTAKYNGYACCPIVTDYDHVLLAEFDYNKQPDISFPFSLL
;
A
#
# COMPACT_ATOMS: atom_id res chain seq x y z
N ASP A 1 19.53 9.30 3.90
CA ASP A 1 18.89 9.27 2.58
C ASP A 1 17.72 8.31 2.60
N TYR A 2 16.63 8.69 1.93
CA TYR A 2 15.44 7.88 1.77
C TYR A 2 15.12 7.71 0.29
N PHE A 3 15.20 6.49 -0.20
CA PHE A 3 14.85 6.13 -1.57
C PHE A 3 13.47 5.47 -1.61
N CYS A 4 12.63 5.92 -2.53
CA CYS A 4 11.25 5.45 -2.67
C CYS A 4 10.96 5.03 -4.11
N SER A 5 10.34 3.86 -4.28
CA SER A 5 9.89 3.41 -5.59
C SER A 5 8.67 4.17 -6.12
N GLU A 6 7.99 4.90 -5.27
CA GLU A 6 6.78 5.64 -5.65
C GLU A 6 7.12 7.00 -6.28
N LYS A 7 6.11 7.64 -6.87
CA LYS A 7 6.24 8.97 -7.49
C LYS A 7 6.30 10.14 -6.50
N ALA A 8 5.94 9.88 -5.24
CA ALA A 8 5.92 10.86 -4.15
C ALA A 8 6.24 10.15 -2.84
N LEU A 9 6.63 10.90 -1.81
CA LEU A 9 6.90 10.39 -0.47
C LEU A 9 5.68 9.66 0.13
N TYR A 10 4.50 10.21 -0.10
CA TYR A 10 3.24 9.62 0.35
C TYR A 10 2.13 9.92 -0.68
N ASP A 11 1.25 8.96 -0.93
CA ASP A 11 0.26 9.06 -2.01
C ASP A 11 -1.07 9.69 -1.57
N VAL A 12 -1.18 10.15 -0.31
CA VAL A 12 -2.33 10.91 0.21
C VAL A 12 -1.95 12.39 0.29
N PRO A 13 -2.47 13.23 -0.63
CA PRO A 13 -2.02 14.61 -0.79
C PRO A 13 -2.14 15.48 0.47
N HIS A 14 -3.14 15.20 1.31
CA HIS A 14 -3.38 15.94 2.55
C HIS A 14 -2.19 15.87 3.52
N TYR A 15 -1.54 14.72 3.65
CA TYR A 15 -0.47 14.49 4.62
C TYR A 15 0.93 14.76 4.06
N THR A 16 1.07 14.75 2.74
CA THR A 16 2.37 14.86 2.07
C THR A 16 3.15 16.13 2.41
N PRO A 17 2.54 17.34 2.47
CA PRO A 17 3.26 18.57 2.81
C PRO A 17 3.92 18.52 4.19
N ARG A 18 3.21 18.01 5.19
CA ARG A 18 3.75 17.90 6.55
C ARG A 18 4.91 16.92 6.62
N LEU A 19 4.81 15.80 5.94
CA LEU A 19 5.90 14.82 5.87
C LEU A 19 7.14 15.39 5.17
N LEU A 20 6.98 16.12 4.08
CA LEU A 20 8.09 16.78 3.38
C LEU A 20 8.78 17.82 4.27
N GLN A 21 8.01 18.60 5.03
CA GLN A 21 8.55 19.55 6.00
C GLN A 21 9.38 18.83 7.08
N ILE A 22 8.92 17.69 7.62
CA ILE A 22 9.67 16.89 8.60
C ILE A 22 10.98 16.36 8.00
N TYR A 23 10.98 15.95 6.72
CA TYR A 23 12.17 15.51 6.03
C TYR A 23 13.19 16.63 5.90
N GLU A 24 12.74 17.84 5.52
CA GLU A 24 13.57 19.04 5.43
C GLU A 24 14.15 19.42 6.80
N GLU A 25 13.31 19.53 7.83
CA GLU A 25 13.70 19.86 9.22
C GLU A 25 14.77 18.90 9.77
N ARG A 26 14.75 17.64 9.32
CA ARG A 26 15.69 16.60 9.78
C ARG A 26 16.87 16.35 8.82
N GLY A 27 16.97 17.10 7.74
CA GLY A 27 18.02 16.91 6.74
C GLY A 27 17.97 15.54 6.06
N ILE A 28 16.79 14.95 5.86
CA ILE A 28 16.61 13.68 5.16
C ILE A 28 16.47 13.96 3.67
N ASN A 29 17.41 13.45 2.88
CA ASN A 29 17.34 13.55 1.42
C ASN A 29 16.34 12.54 0.87
N LEU A 30 15.33 13.02 0.13
CA LEU A 30 14.31 12.20 -0.49
C LEU A 30 14.60 11.99 -1.98
N THR A 31 14.68 10.75 -2.39
CA THR A 31 14.79 10.35 -3.80
C THR A 31 13.64 9.43 -4.19
N VAL A 32 12.73 9.92 -5.01
CA VAL A 32 11.55 9.18 -5.49
C VAL A 32 11.82 8.48 -6.83
N ARG A 33 10.93 7.57 -7.25
CA ARG A 33 11.00 6.83 -8.52
C ARG A 33 12.26 5.99 -8.68
N HIS A 34 12.77 5.44 -7.59
CA HIS A 34 13.96 4.60 -7.56
C HIS A 34 13.60 3.22 -6.98
N LYS A 35 13.48 2.21 -7.86
CA LYS A 35 13.19 0.82 -7.46
C LYS A 35 14.49 0.14 -7.04
N VAL A 36 14.54 -0.51 -5.89
CA VAL A 36 15.71 -1.32 -5.52
C VAL A 36 15.92 -2.42 -6.55
N LYS A 37 17.12 -2.49 -7.14
CA LYS A 37 17.53 -3.46 -8.15
C LYS A 37 18.38 -4.56 -7.56
N SER A 38 19.38 -4.20 -6.76
CA SER A 38 20.29 -5.16 -6.12
C SER A 38 20.89 -4.57 -4.84
N ILE A 39 21.28 -5.47 -3.94
CA ILE A 39 22.02 -5.14 -2.71
C ILE A 39 23.25 -6.04 -2.67
N ASP A 40 24.44 -5.43 -2.62
CA ASP A 40 25.72 -6.11 -2.41
C ASP A 40 26.16 -5.89 -0.97
N ILE A 41 25.96 -6.92 -0.13
CA ILE A 41 26.29 -6.87 1.30
C ILE A 41 27.82 -6.76 1.51
N GLY A 42 28.61 -7.40 0.64
CA GLY A 42 30.07 -7.40 0.75
C GLY A 42 30.66 -6.01 0.50
N LYS A 43 30.10 -5.29 -0.44
CA LYS A 43 30.51 -3.90 -0.76
C LYS A 43 29.76 -2.86 0.06
N ARG A 44 28.74 -3.25 0.81
CA ARG A 44 27.76 -2.33 1.44
C ARG A 44 27.21 -1.33 0.43
N GLU A 45 26.68 -1.84 -0.69
CA GLU A 45 26.19 -1.04 -1.79
C GLU A 45 24.76 -1.46 -2.15
N VAL A 46 23.89 -0.50 -2.37
CA VAL A 46 22.54 -0.72 -2.91
C VAL A 46 22.42 0.01 -4.23
N CYS A 47 21.92 -0.69 -5.26
CA CYS A 47 21.68 -0.11 -6.58
C CYS A 47 20.19 -0.01 -6.86
N PHE A 48 19.79 1.12 -7.40
CA PHE A 48 18.43 1.47 -7.73
C PHE A 48 18.27 1.60 -9.24
N GLN A 49 17.11 1.20 -9.73
CA GLN A 49 16.63 1.42 -11.08
C GLN A 49 15.74 2.66 -11.09
N PRO A 50 16.22 3.83 -11.55
CA PRO A 50 15.37 4.99 -11.73
C PRO A 50 14.43 4.80 -12.91
N TYR A 51 13.26 5.49 -12.86
CA TYR A 51 12.29 5.47 -13.95
C TYR A 51 11.59 6.81 -14.11
N VAL A 52 11.06 7.05 -15.30
CA VAL A 52 10.21 8.20 -15.62
C VAL A 52 8.77 7.74 -15.90
N VAL A 53 7.83 8.64 -15.73
CA VAL A 53 6.41 8.40 -16.03
C VAL A 53 6.02 9.28 -17.21
N GLY A 54 5.53 8.66 -18.27
CA GLY A 54 5.01 9.35 -19.44
C GLY A 54 3.66 10.02 -19.18
N GLU A 55 3.20 10.83 -20.12
CA GLU A 55 1.89 11.50 -20.05
C GLU A 55 0.72 10.50 -20.05
N ASP A 56 0.90 9.34 -20.66
CA ASP A 56 -0.05 8.23 -20.68
C ASP A 56 -0.06 7.42 -19.38
N GLY A 57 0.76 7.78 -18.38
CA GLY A 57 0.94 7.07 -17.11
C GLY A 57 1.80 5.82 -17.19
N SER A 58 2.38 5.49 -18.35
CA SER A 58 3.35 4.40 -18.48
C SER A 58 4.65 4.73 -17.74
N SER A 59 5.34 3.71 -17.23
CA SER A 59 6.65 3.88 -16.62
C SER A 59 7.74 3.28 -17.49
N THR A 60 8.81 4.04 -17.72
CA THR A 60 9.98 3.62 -18.50
C THR A 60 11.22 3.68 -17.62
N ASP A 61 11.90 2.56 -17.45
CA ASP A 61 13.15 2.49 -16.71
C ASP A 61 14.25 3.25 -17.46
N LEU A 62 15.05 4.03 -16.73
CA LEU A 62 16.21 4.73 -17.28
C LEU A 62 17.37 3.74 -17.47
N PRO A 63 18.31 4.00 -18.41
CA PRO A 63 19.36 3.04 -18.76
C PRO A 63 20.36 2.79 -17.63
N ASP A 64 20.66 3.81 -16.83
CA ASP A 64 21.72 3.76 -15.83
C ASP A 64 21.17 3.49 -14.44
N LEU A 65 21.87 2.65 -13.68
CA LEU A 65 21.59 2.43 -12.26
C LEU A 65 22.22 3.53 -11.42
N VAL A 66 21.54 3.89 -10.34
CA VAL A 66 22.09 4.75 -9.28
C VAL A 66 22.48 3.85 -8.13
N CYS A 67 23.77 3.81 -7.78
CA CYS A 67 24.28 2.96 -6.70
C CYS A 67 24.84 3.82 -5.57
N GLU A 68 24.46 3.47 -4.34
CA GLU A 68 24.83 4.18 -3.13
C GLU A 68 25.48 3.24 -2.11
N ARG A 69 26.48 3.71 -1.40
CA ARG A 69 27.08 3.01 -0.27
C ARG A 69 26.33 3.34 1.01
N TYR A 70 26.22 2.37 1.91
CA TYR A 70 25.55 2.53 3.19
C TYR A 70 26.39 2.04 4.36
N ASP A 71 26.27 2.69 5.51
CA ASP A 71 26.75 2.20 6.80
C ASP A 71 25.68 1.34 7.48
N LEU A 72 24.42 1.77 7.39
CA LEU A 72 23.23 1.04 7.83
C LEU A 72 22.17 1.10 6.71
N LEU A 73 21.63 -0.04 6.33
CA LEU A 73 20.55 -0.15 5.36
C LEU A 73 19.28 -0.68 6.05
N SER A 74 18.22 0.13 6.03
CA SER A 74 16.86 -0.33 6.34
C SER A 74 16.13 -0.56 5.02
N PHE A 75 15.74 -1.79 4.74
CA PHE A 75 15.14 -2.17 3.47
C PHE A 75 13.83 -2.93 3.69
N VAL A 76 12.78 -2.49 3.01
CA VAL A 76 11.49 -3.20 2.95
C VAL A 76 11.35 -3.82 1.56
N PRO A 77 11.42 -5.16 1.45
CA PRO A 77 11.27 -5.83 0.16
C PRO A 77 9.83 -5.69 -0.37
N PRO A 78 9.64 -5.76 -1.70
CA PRO A 78 8.31 -5.82 -2.29
C PRO A 78 7.52 -7.00 -1.74
N GLN A 79 6.29 -6.74 -1.33
CA GLN A 79 5.38 -7.76 -0.80
C GLN A 79 4.46 -8.27 -1.91
N SER A 80 4.00 -9.51 -1.77
CA SER A 80 3.03 -10.14 -2.67
C SER A 80 2.15 -11.12 -1.90
N ALA A 81 1.00 -11.45 -2.47
CA ALA A 81 0.15 -12.50 -1.93
C ALA A 81 0.90 -13.86 -1.89
N PRO A 82 0.51 -14.78 -0.99
CA PRO A 82 1.06 -16.13 -0.92
C PRO A 82 0.94 -16.88 -2.26
N ASP A 83 1.87 -17.81 -2.51
CA ASP A 83 1.96 -18.51 -3.79
C ASP A 83 0.68 -19.27 -4.14
N PHE A 84 -0.01 -19.86 -3.17
CA PHE A 84 -1.26 -20.56 -3.44
C PHE A 84 -2.36 -19.64 -3.99
N VAL A 85 -2.39 -18.36 -3.63
CA VAL A 85 -3.30 -17.36 -4.21
C VAL A 85 -2.81 -16.96 -5.60
N ARG A 86 -1.52 -16.64 -5.71
CA ARG A 86 -0.90 -16.17 -6.97
C ARG A 86 -1.00 -17.18 -8.10
N GLN A 87 -0.92 -18.47 -7.77
CA GLN A 87 -0.92 -19.59 -8.73
C GLN A 87 -2.32 -20.20 -8.94
N SER A 88 -3.31 -19.76 -8.15
CA SER A 88 -4.68 -20.25 -8.26
C SER A 88 -5.54 -19.35 -9.14
N GLY A 89 -6.72 -19.83 -9.53
CA GLY A 89 -7.74 -19.01 -10.21
C GLY A 89 -8.42 -17.95 -9.30
N LEU A 90 -7.90 -17.74 -8.09
CA LEU A 90 -8.44 -16.78 -7.11
C LEU A 90 -7.82 -15.38 -7.26
N SER A 91 -6.74 -15.23 -8.01
CA SER A 91 -6.01 -13.95 -8.12
C SER A 91 -6.44 -13.12 -9.32
N TRP A 92 -6.24 -11.81 -9.22
CA TRP A 92 -6.21 -10.92 -10.37
C TRP A 92 -5.11 -11.38 -11.34
N GLN A 93 -5.44 -11.46 -12.63
CA GLN A 93 -4.49 -11.91 -13.64
C GLN A 93 -3.66 -10.77 -14.21
N GLU A 94 -4.20 -9.55 -14.20
CA GLU A 94 -3.60 -8.37 -14.83
C GLU A 94 -3.72 -7.12 -13.96
N GLY A 95 -2.97 -6.07 -14.33
CA GLY A 95 -3.01 -4.75 -13.71
C GLY A 95 -2.20 -4.65 -12.41
N LYS A 96 -2.37 -3.54 -11.70
CA LYS A 96 -1.64 -3.23 -10.46
C LYS A 96 -1.91 -4.19 -9.31
N LEU A 97 -3.07 -4.82 -9.32
CA LEU A 97 -3.50 -5.79 -8.29
C LEU A 97 -3.21 -7.24 -8.71
N ALA A 98 -2.48 -7.44 -9.81
CA ALA A 98 -2.11 -8.77 -10.28
C ALA A 98 -1.47 -9.60 -9.17
N LYS A 99 -1.90 -10.87 -9.09
CA LYS A 99 -1.47 -11.87 -8.09
C LYS A 99 -2.08 -11.72 -6.69
N ASP A 100 -2.78 -10.64 -6.38
CA ASP A 100 -3.62 -10.54 -5.17
C ASP A 100 -5.01 -11.16 -5.42
N ALA A 101 -5.74 -11.52 -4.37
CA ALA A 101 -7.07 -12.14 -4.50
C ALA A 101 -8.06 -11.22 -5.23
N TRP A 102 -8.76 -11.77 -6.21
CA TRP A 102 -9.67 -11.03 -7.10
C TRP A 102 -11.03 -10.79 -6.46
N VAL A 103 -11.12 -9.80 -5.61
CA VAL A 103 -12.34 -9.44 -4.89
C VAL A 103 -12.94 -8.11 -5.36
N ASP A 104 -14.24 -7.94 -5.10
CA ASP A 104 -14.88 -6.64 -5.19
C ASP A 104 -14.41 -5.75 -4.03
N LYS A 105 -14.06 -4.51 -4.34
CA LYS A 105 -13.46 -3.59 -3.37
C LYS A 105 -14.38 -3.16 -2.23
N GLU A 106 -15.70 -3.19 -2.46
CA GLU A 106 -16.70 -2.79 -1.46
C GLU A 106 -17.19 -3.97 -0.64
N THR A 107 -17.55 -5.05 -1.30
CA THR A 107 -18.15 -6.21 -0.62
C THR A 107 -17.13 -7.23 -0.12
N LEU A 108 -15.89 -7.19 -0.62
CA LEU A 108 -14.80 -8.13 -0.32
C LEU A 108 -15.07 -9.56 -0.79
N ILE A 109 -16.10 -9.75 -1.63
CA ILE A 109 -16.49 -11.04 -2.19
C ILE A 109 -15.68 -11.26 -3.47
N HIS A 110 -15.24 -12.50 -3.68
CA HIS A 110 -14.48 -12.87 -4.87
C HIS A 110 -15.36 -12.74 -6.13
N ARG A 111 -14.85 -12.07 -7.15
CA ARG A 111 -15.64 -11.71 -8.35
C ARG A 111 -16.06 -12.90 -9.23
N ARG A 112 -15.38 -14.03 -9.12
CA ARG A 112 -15.73 -15.27 -9.84
C ARG A 112 -16.45 -16.27 -8.94
N TYR A 113 -16.07 -16.34 -7.66
CA TYR A 113 -16.56 -17.35 -6.73
C TYR A 113 -17.30 -16.68 -5.57
N PRO A 114 -18.65 -16.54 -5.67
CA PRO A 114 -19.42 -15.75 -4.70
C PRO A 114 -19.46 -16.31 -3.29
N ASN A 115 -18.97 -17.53 -3.09
CA ASN A 115 -18.84 -18.18 -1.78
C ASN A 115 -17.44 -17.99 -1.16
N ILE A 116 -16.58 -17.16 -1.75
CA ILE A 116 -15.25 -16.84 -1.23
C ILE A 116 -15.21 -15.35 -0.88
N VAL A 117 -14.74 -15.06 0.32
CA VAL A 117 -14.48 -13.70 0.82
C VAL A 117 -12.99 -13.57 1.11
N SER A 118 -12.39 -12.44 0.77
CA SER A 118 -10.98 -12.17 1.08
C SER A 118 -10.78 -10.72 1.51
N PHE A 119 -9.95 -10.52 2.53
CA PHE A 119 -9.63 -9.21 3.11
C PHE A 119 -8.19 -9.18 3.65
N GLY A 120 -7.72 -8.03 4.08
CA GLY A 120 -6.34 -7.84 4.54
C GLY A 120 -5.34 -7.79 3.39
N ASP A 121 -4.09 -8.13 3.69
CA ASP A 121 -2.96 -7.96 2.77
C ASP A 121 -3.07 -8.81 1.49
N VAL A 122 -3.80 -9.91 1.55
CA VAL A 122 -4.02 -10.81 0.42
C VAL A 122 -5.06 -10.27 -0.57
N ALA A 123 -5.95 -9.36 -0.14
CA ALA A 123 -7.02 -8.84 -0.97
C ALA A 123 -6.51 -7.82 -1.99
N GLY A 124 -6.85 -8.03 -3.26
CA GLY A 124 -6.55 -7.12 -4.36
C GLY A 124 -7.53 -5.97 -4.42
N ILE A 125 -7.40 -5.02 -3.52
CA ILE A 125 -8.22 -3.80 -3.42
C ILE A 125 -7.32 -2.54 -3.39
N PRO A 126 -7.78 -1.40 -3.93
CA PRO A 126 -6.95 -0.21 -4.11
C PRO A 126 -6.85 0.66 -2.84
N THR A 127 -6.46 0.05 -1.72
CA THR A 127 -6.18 0.77 -0.46
C THR A 127 -4.88 0.28 0.16
N SER A 128 -4.39 0.96 1.20
CA SER A 128 -3.18 0.53 1.91
C SER A 128 -3.43 -0.74 2.73
N LYS A 129 -2.46 -1.66 2.68
CA LYS A 129 -2.48 -2.93 3.42
C LYS A 129 -2.02 -2.68 4.86
N THR A 130 -2.96 -2.30 5.74
CA THR A 130 -2.70 -1.94 7.13
C THR A 130 -3.63 -2.69 8.08
N SER A 131 -3.20 -2.90 9.33
CA SER A 131 -4.02 -3.53 10.36
C SER A 131 -5.31 -2.76 10.66
N SER A 132 -5.28 -1.43 10.54
CA SER A 132 -6.47 -0.58 10.70
C SER A 132 -7.48 -0.80 9.57
N ALA A 133 -7.00 -0.99 8.32
CA ALA A 133 -7.86 -1.39 7.20
C ALA A 133 -8.53 -2.74 7.49
N VAL A 134 -7.76 -3.74 7.95
CA VAL A 134 -8.29 -5.06 8.32
C VAL A 134 -9.40 -4.96 9.36
N ARG A 135 -9.24 -4.11 10.39
CA ARG A 135 -10.28 -3.90 11.41
C ARG A 135 -11.60 -3.39 10.85
N LYS A 136 -11.57 -2.59 9.79
CA LYS A 136 -12.79 -2.10 9.09
C LYS A 136 -13.31 -3.10 8.05
N GLN A 137 -12.42 -3.86 7.43
CA GLN A 137 -12.79 -4.90 6.46
C GLN A 137 -13.45 -6.12 7.12
N LEU A 138 -12.97 -6.52 8.30
CA LEU A 138 -13.44 -7.74 8.98
C LEU A 138 -14.96 -7.78 9.19
N PRO A 139 -15.62 -6.75 9.78
CA PRO A 139 -17.08 -6.79 9.93
C PRO A 139 -17.82 -6.89 8.58
N VAL A 140 -17.36 -6.17 7.55
CA VAL A 140 -17.94 -6.25 6.21
C VAL A 140 -17.82 -7.67 5.63
N ALA A 141 -16.63 -8.26 5.73
CA ALA A 141 -16.38 -9.62 5.28
C ALA A 141 -17.24 -10.64 6.03
N GLN A 142 -17.37 -10.49 7.36
CA GLN A 142 -18.18 -11.34 8.22
C GLN A 142 -19.66 -11.25 7.87
N ASP A 143 -20.22 -10.05 7.79
CA ASP A 143 -21.64 -9.84 7.50
C ASP A 143 -22.02 -10.39 6.13
N ASN A 144 -21.18 -10.13 5.11
CA ASN A 144 -21.42 -10.65 3.77
C ASN A 144 -21.31 -12.19 3.72
N LEU A 145 -20.32 -12.76 4.41
CA LEU A 145 -20.19 -14.22 4.47
C LEU A 145 -21.39 -14.87 5.15
N LEU A 146 -21.87 -14.31 6.26
CA LEU A 146 -23.05 -14.79 6.96
C LEU A 146 -24.32 -14.66 6.10
N ALA A 147 -24.47 -13.57 5.35
CA ALA A 147 -25.57 -13.39 4.40
C ALA A 147 -25.56 -14.50 3.33
N ILE A 148 -24.39 -14.73 2.71
CA ILE A 148 -24.21 -15.80 1.71
C ILE A 148 -24.58 -17.17 2.29
N MET A 149 -24.09 -17.52 3.49
CA MET A 149 -24.38 -18.79 4.15
C MET A 149 -25.86 -18.98 4.45
N GLN A 150 -26.61 -17.88 4.64
CA GLN A 150 -28.06 -17.89 4.88
C GLN A 150 -28.89 -17.79 3.59
N GLY A 151 -28.26 -17.76 2.42
CA GLY A 151 -28.95 -17.57 1.14
C GLY A 151 -29.53 -16.16 0.97
N LYS A 152 -28.99 -15.16 1.70
CA LYS A 152 -29.39 -13.75 1.62
C LYS A 152 -28.42 -12.95 0.76
N GLU A 153 -28.90 -11.83 0.27
CA GLU A 153 -28.06 -10.88 -0.49
C GLU A 153 -27.04 -10.20 0.42
N PRO A 154 -25.74 -10.19 0.08
CA PRO A 154 -24.71 -9.50 0.83
C PRO A 154 -24.80 -7.98 0.56
N THR A 155 -24.97 -7.17 1.61
CA THR A 155 -25.20 -5.71 1.48
C THR A 155 -24.15 -4.86 2.21
N ALA A 156 -23.32 -5.46 3.04
CA ALA A 156 -22.29 -4.74 3.78
C ALA A 156 -21.21 -4.21 2.83
N LYS A 157 -20.75 -2.97 3.08
CA LYS A 157 -19.79 -2.28 2.21
C LYS A 157 -18.63 -1.68 2.99
N TYR A 158 -17.45 -1.84 2.45
CA TYR A 158 -16.21 -1.22 2.89
C TYR A 158 -15.91 0.03 2.04
N ASN A 159 -15.57 1.13 2.68
CA ASN A 159 -15.34 2.42 2.02
C ASN A 159 -13.88 2.69 1.61
N GLY A 160 -12.98 1.73 1.88
CA GLY A 160 -11.56 1.91 1.58
C GLY A 160 -10.74 2.51 2.71
N TYR A 161 -11.31 2.70 3.88
CA TYR A 161 -10.60 3.24 5.05
C TYR A 161 -9.30 2.52 5.32
N ALA A 162 -8.24 3.28 5.44
CA ALA A 162 -6.96 2.82 5.95
C ALA A 162 -6.36 3.88 6.86
N CYS A 163 -5.50 3.47 7.76
CA CYS A 163 -4.70 4.37 8.56
C CYS A 163 -3.26 3.90 8.54
N CYS A 164 -2.35 4.80 8.23
CA CYS A 164 -0.92 4.61 8.37
C CYS A 164 -0.43 5.41 9.58
N PRO A 165 -0.16 4.78 10.72
CA PRO A 165 0.48 5.45 11.84
C PRO A 165 1.96 5.66 11.49
N ILE A 166 2.32 6.89 11.15
CA ILE A 166 3.67 7.29 10.75
C ILE A 166 4.36 7.88 11.98
N VAL A 167 5.34 7.17 12.52
CA VAL A 167 6.13 7.66 13.66
C VAL A 167 7.01 8.81 13.17
N THR A 168 6.76 9.99 13.69
CA THR A 168 7.48 11.22 13.32
C THR A 168 8.51 11.62 14.36
N ASP A 169 8.39 11.16 15.61
CA ASP A 169 9.36 11.31 16.67
C ASP A 169 9.15 10.24 17.76
N TYR A 170 9.94 10.26 18.85
CA TYR A 170 9.85 9.31 19.95
C TYR A 170 8.45 9.27 20.60
N ASP A 171 7.80 10.42 20.70
CA ASP A 171 6.49 10.62 21.34
C ASP A 171 5.42 11.15 20.38
N HIS A 172 5.71 11.22 19.08
CA HIS A 172 4.81 11.74 18.08
C HIS A 172 4.52 10.75 16.96
N VAL A 173 3.26 10.62 16.62
CA VAL A 173 2.77 9.84 15.48
C VAL A 173 1.75 10.65 14.69
N LEU A 174 1.92 10.66 13.39
CA LEU A 174 0.93 11.18 12.46
C LEU A 174 0.01 10.04 12.06
N LEU A 175 -1.27 10.12 12.40
CA LEU A 175 -2.27 9.15 12.00
C LEU A 175 -2.84 9.56 10.63
N ALA A 176 -2.29 9.01 9.56
CA ALA A 176 -2.76 9.28 8.22
C ALA A 176 -3.95 8.35 7.89
N GLU A 177 -5.17 8.84 8.15
CA GLU A 177 -6.43 8.15 7.90
C GLU A 177 -7.06 8.65 6.59
N PHE A 178 -7.48 7.74 5.73
CA PHE A 178 -8.03 8.08 4.41
C PHE A 178 -8.93 6.98 3.84
N ASP A 179 -9.77 7.34 2.88
CA ASP A 179 -10.65 6.47 2.10
C ASP A 179 -10.07 6.05 0.73
N TYR A 180 -10.88 5.40 -0.12
CA TYR A 180 -10.50 5.02 -1.49
C TYR A 180 -10.11 6.21 -2.39
N ASN A 181 -10.65 7.40 -2.11
CA ASN A 181 -10.40 8.60 -2.90
C ASN A 181 -9.17 9.37 -2.42
N LYS A 182 -8.41 8.80 -1.44
CA LYS A 182 -7.29 9.45 -0.79
C LYS A 182 -7.70 10.76 -0.08
N GLN A 183 -8.95 10.82 0.36
CA GLN A 183 -9.45 11.90 1.20
C GLN A 183 -9.33 11.50 2.67
N PRO A 184 -9.07 12.46 3.57
CA PRO A 184 -9.07 12.19 5.01
C PRO A 184 -10.41 11.59 5.47
N ASP A 185 -10.34 10.45 6.17
CA ASP A 185 -11.47 9.75 6.79
C ASP A 185 -11.17 9.56 8.29
N ILE A 186 -11.21 10.67 9.03
CA ILE A 186 -10.71 10.78 10.39
C ILE A 186 -11.65 10.08 11.37
N SER A 187 -11.18 9.04 12.02
CA SER A 187 -11.92 8.27 13.04
C SER A 187 -11.52 8.61 14.48
N PHE A 188 -10.37 9.25 14.67
CA PHE A 188 -9.89 9.69 15.98
C PHE A 188 -10.05 11.21 16.14
N PRO A 189 -10.65 11.69 17.27
CA PRO A 189 -10.88 13.13 17.47
C PRO A 189 -9.59 13.95 17.62
N PHE A 190 -8.44 13.30 17.73
CA PHE A 190 -7.13 13.93 17.96
C PHE A 190 -6.21 13.93 16.74
N SER A 191 -6.68 13.51 15.59
CA SER A 191 -5.89 13.55 14.34
C SER A 191 -5.85 14.97 13.75
N LEU A 192 -5.74 15.96 14.63
CA LEU A 192 -5.48 17.34 14.25
C LEU A 192 -4.00 17.51 13.99
N LEU A 193 -3.67 17.77 12.76
CA LEU A 193 -2.40 18.35 12.35
C LEU A 193 -2.44 19.86 12.51
#